data_472e968eec3afb2447c8208151348a69
#
_entry.id   472e968eec3afb2447c8208151348a69
#
_cell.length_a   1.000
_cell.length_b   1.000
_cell.length_c   1.000
_cell.angle_alpha   90.00
_cell.angle_beta   90.00
_cell.angle_gamma   90.00
#
_symmetry.space_group_name_H-M   'P 1'
#
loop_
_entity.id
_entity.type
_entity.pdbx_description
1 polymer ?
#
loop_
_entity_poly.entity_id
_entity_poly.type
_entity_poly.pdbx_seq_one_letter_code
_entity_poly.pdbx_strand_id
1 'polypeptide(L)'
;MKVNFFATLRQVTGQKTIEFDLPAHVTAQQVLDAVVESYPAMTGMLADEDGKLLGHCHMFINGRGVNYLLDQMDTVIKEGDVVNFFPAVGGG
;
A
#
# COMPACT_ATOMS: atom_id res chain seq x y z
N MET A 1 10.12 -6.77 3.94
CA MET A 1 9.61 -6.17 2.70
C MET A 1 9.58 -4.66 2.83
N LYS A 2 10.17 -3.95 1.89
CA LYS A 2 10.20 -2.49 1.89
C LYS A 2 9.01 -1.92 1.16
N VAL A 3 8.32 -0.97 1.79
CA VAL A 3 7.14 -0.32 1.24
C VAL A 3 7.35 1.19 1.30
N ASN A 4 7.08 1.88 0.21
CA ASN A 4 7.27 3.32 0.10
C ASN A 4 5.94 4.05 0.23
N PHE A 5 5.97 5.16 0.97
CA PHE A 5 4.80 6.00 1.22
C PHE A 5 5.08 7.42 0.74
N PHE A 6 4.10 8.03 0.12
CA PHE A 6 4.24 9.34 -0.50
C PHE A 6 3.22 10.34 0.06
N ALA A 7 3.54 11.61 -0.04
CA ALA A 7 2.67 12.73 0.34
C ALA A 7 2.15 12.59 1.78
N THR A 8 0.86 12.71 1.99
CA THR A 8 0.26 12.67 3.34
C THR A 8 0.47 11.34 4.04
N LEU A 9 0.59 10.24 3.29
CA LEU A 9 0.88 8.93 3.87
C LEU A 9 2.27 8.90 4.51
N ARG A 10 3.24 9.55 3.87
CA ARG A 10 4.60 9.67 4.41
C ARG A 10 4.61 10.44 5.73
N GLN A 11 3.70 11.39 5.90
CA GLN A 11 3.57 12.12 7.15
C GLN A 11 3.15 11.21 8.30
N VAL A 12 2.30 10.22 8.02
CA VAL A 12 1.86 9.25 9.03
C VAL A 12 2.99 8.33 9.44
N THR A 13 3.76 7.83 8.48
CA THR A 13 4.88 6.91 8.76
C THR A 13 6.12 7.63 9.28
N GLY A 14 6.26 8.91 8.98
CA GLY A 14 7.45 9.70 9.31
C GLY A 14 8.63 9.45 8.39
N GLN A 15 8.54 8.49 7.50
CA GLN A 15 9.60 8.12 6.57
C GLN A 15 8.99 7.66 5.25
N LYS A 16 9.74 7.86 4.16
CA LYS A 16 9.31 7.39 2.84
C LYS A 16 9.24 5.86 2.79
N THR A 17 10.23 5.18 3.34
CA THR A 17 10.36 3.73 3.23
C THR A 17 10.29 3.10 4.60
N ILE A 18 9.37 2.15 4.74
CA ILE A 18 9.20 1.37 5.97
C ILE A 18 9.45 -0.09 5.64
N GLU A 19 10.26 -0.74 6.49
CA GLU A 19 10.49 -2.18 6.39
C GLU A 19 9.42 -2.91 7.19
N PHE A 20 8.65 -3.75 6.51
CA PHE A 20 7.67 -4.62 7.17
C PHE A 20 8.24 -6.04 7.25
N ASP A 21 8.03 -6.68 8.39
CA ASP A 21 8.46 -8.07 8.59
C ASP A 21 7.41 -9.01 7.95
N LEU A 22 7.42 -9.03 6.62
CA LEU A 22 6.54 -9.86 5.83
C LEU A 22 7.36 -10.82 4.99
N PRO A 23 6.93 -12.08 4.90
CA PRO A 23 7.61 -13.03 4.02
C PRO A 23 7.36 -12.66 2.56
N ALA A 24 8.20 -13.19 1.67
CA ALA A 24 7.93 -13.12 0.24
C ALA A 24 6.65 -13.90 -0.09
N HIS A 25 6.03 -13.57 -1.20
CA HIS A 25 4.81 -14.25 -1.71
C HIS A 25 3.54 -13.97 -0.91
N VAL A 26 3.50 -12.84 -0.18
CA VAL A 26 2.23 -12.33 0.33
C VAL A 26 1.50 -11.59 -0.79
N THR A 27 0.18 -11.46 -0.65
CA THR A 27 -0.61 -10.71 -1.63
C THR A 27 -0.54 -9.21 -1.37
N ALA A 28 -0.92 -8.43 -2.39
CA ALA A 28 -1.04 -6.98 -2.24
C ALA A 28 -1.98 -6.63 -1.08
N GLN A 29 -3.09 -7.35 -0.92
CA GLN A 29 -4.02 -7.13 0.19
C GLN A 29 -3.35 -7.38 1.54
N GLN A 30 -2.54 -8.43 1.65
CA GLN A 30 -1.82 -8.71 2.90
C GLN A 30 -0.81 -7.62 3.25
N VAL A 31 -0.19 -7.01 2.24
CA VAL A 31 0.69 -5.85 2.48
C VAL A 31 -0.12 -4.67 3.01
N LEU A 32 -1.26 -4.39 2.41
CA LEU A 32 -2.15 -3.32 2.88
C LEU A 32 -2.61 -3.59 4.31
N ASP A 33 -2.98 -4.84 4.62
CA ASP A 33 -3.40 -5.23 5.97
C ASP A 33 -2.29 -4.97 6.99
N ALA A 34 -1.05 -5.29 6.66
CA ALA A 34 0.10 -5.04 7.53
C ALA A 34 0.34 -3.55 7.75
N VAL A 35 0.15 -2.74 6.71
CA VAL A 35 0.28 -1.28 6.80
C VAL A 35 -0.74 -0.72 7.78
N VAL A 36 -2.00 -1.11 7.65
CA VAL A 36 -3.08 -0.63 8.51
C VAL A 36 -2.89 -1.10 9.94
N GLU A 37 -2.43 -2.33 10.13
CA GLU A 37 -2.13 -2.86 11.46
C GLU A 37 -1.04 -2.06 12.16
N SER A 38 0.03 -1.71 11.44
CA SER A 38 1.15 -0.94 11.98
C SER A 38 0.83 0.53 12.15
N TYR A 39 -0.02 1.08 11.29
CA TYR A 39 -0.40 2.48 11.27
C TYR A 39 -1.92 2.61 11.16
N PRO A 40 -2.65 2.47 12.31
CA PRO A 40 -4.12 2.52 12.28
C PRO A 40 -4.70 3.80 11.67
N ALA A 41 -3.94 4.90 11.70
CA ALA A 41 -4.37 6.15 11.08
C ALA A 41 -4.53 6.03 9.56
N MET A 42 -3.99 4.98 8.94
CA MET A 42 -4.18 4.72 7.50
C MET A 42 -5.61 4.33 7.17
N THR A 43 -6.40 3.89 8.14
CA THR A 43 -7.84 3.70 7.94
C THR A 43 -8.48 5.07 7.75
N GLY A 44 -9.13 5.27 6.62
CA GLY A 44 -9.68 6.56 6.22
C GLY A 44 -8.75 7.37 5.32
N MET A 45 -7.46 7.05 5.30
CA MET A 45 -6.49 7.72 4.44
C MET A 45 -6.07 6.86 3.25
N LEU A 46 -5.95 5.56 3.45
CA LEU A 46 -5.48 4.61 2.44
C LEU A 46 -6.44 3.45 2.27
N ALA A 47 -7.02 2.97 3.36
CA ALA A 47 -7.96 1.86 3.36
C ALA A 47 -9.26 2.26 4.03
N ASP A 48 -10.35 1.58 3.67
CA ASP A 48 -11.64 1.76 4.34
C ASP A 48 -11.73 0.88 5.60
N GLU A 49 -12.88 0.94 6.28
CA GLU A 49 -13.09 0.19 7.52
C GLU A 49 -13.08 -1.32 7.32
N ASP A 50 -13.34 -1.77 6.08
CA ASP A 50 -13.29 -3.19 5.73
C ASP A 50 -11.88 -3.62 5.30
N GLY A 51 -10.92 -2.72 5.36
CA GLY A 51 -9.54 -3.01 4.99
C GLY A 51 -9.27 -2.96 3.49
N LYS A 52 -10.21 -2.45 2.70
CA LYS A 52 -10.04 -2.35 1.25
C LYS A 52 -9.35 -1.04 0.88
N LEU A 53 -8.49 -1.10 -0.14
CA LEU A 53 -7.85 0.10 -0.67
C LEU A 53 -8.92 1.09 -1.14
N LEU A 54 -8.81 2.33 -0.66
CA LEU A 54 -9.74 3.38 -1.08
C LEU A 54 -9.63 3.61 -2.59
N GLY A 55 -10.77 3.81 -3.25
CA GLY A 55 -10.82 3.89 -4.71
C GLY A 55 -10.03 5.05 -5.32
N HIS A 56 -9.79 6.10 -4.54
CA HIS A 56 -9.02 7.27 -4.98
C HIS A 56 -7.56 7.22 -4.52
N CYS A 57 -7.16 6.16 -3.84
CA CYS A 57 -5.76 5.92 -3.49
C CYS A 57 -5.15 4.93 -4.46
N HIS A 58 -3.82 4.88 -4.51
CA HIS A 58 -3.11 4.05 -5.47
C HIS A 58 -2.09 3.18 -4.76
N MET A 59 -2.03 1.92 -5.17
CA MET A 59 -0.95 1.01 -4.83
C MET A 59 -0.28 0.59 -6.13
N PHE A 60 1.03 0.81 -6.21
CA PHE A 60 1.81 0.42 -7.38
C PHE A 60 2.76 -0.71 -7.03
N ILE A 61 2.82 -1.71 -7.88
CA ILE A 61 3.76 -2.82 -7.79
C ILE A 61 4.64 -2.74 -9.03
N ASN A 62 5.93 -2.45 -8.82
CA ASN A 62 6.89 -2.24 -9.90
C ASN A 62 6.42 -1.21 -10.92
N GLY A 63 5.80 -0.13 -10.44
CA GLY A 63 5.34 0.98 -11.26
C GLY A 63 3.99 0.76 -11.92
N ARG A 64 3.32 -0.37 -11.68
CA ARG A 64 2.00 -0.66 -12.24
C ARG A 64 0.94 -0.57 -11.16
N GLY A 65 -0.12 0.18 -11.43
CA GLY A 65 -1.25 0.27 -10.51
C GLY A 65 -1.89 -1.10 -10.32
N VAL A 66 -2.14 -1.44 -9.07
CA VAL A 66 -2.68 -2.77 -8.72
C VAL A 66 -4.01 -3.04 -9.41
N ASN A 67 -4.81 -2.02 -9.66
CA ASN A 67 -6.10 -2.17 -10.35
C ASN A 67 -5.95 -2.60 -11.81
N TYR A 68 -4.76 -2.44 -12.40
CA TYR A 68 -4.49 -2.83 -13.78
C TYR A 68 -3.80 -4.18 -13.87
N LEU A 69 -3.51 -4.82 -12.74
CA LEU A 69 -2.95 -6.16 -12.71
C LEU A 69 -4.06 -7.21 -12.79
N LEU A 70 -3.75 -8.34 -13.41
CA LEU A 70 -4.74 -9.41 -13.63
C LEU A 70 -5.43 -9.83 -12.33
N ASP A 71 -4.65 -10.02 -11.26
CA ASP A 71 -5.18 -10.50 -9.98
C ASP A 71 -5.46 -9.37 -8.99
N GLN A 72 -5.26 -8.13 -9.39
CA GLN A 72 -5.52 -6.95 -8.55
C GLN A 72 -4.93 -7.11 -7.13
N MET A 73 -5.73 -6.98 -6.08
CA MET A 73 -5.24 -7.09 -4.71
C MET A 73 -4.83 -8.51 -4.31
N ASP A 74 -5.16 -9.50 -5.12
CA ASP A 74 -4.69 -10.88 -4.93
C ASP A 74 -3.33 -11.13 -5.61
N THR A 75 -2.75 -10.11 -6.23
CA THR A 75 -1.43 -10.21 -6.85
C THR A 75 -0.41 -10.57 -5.79
N VAL A 76 0.39 -11.60 -6.07
CA VAL A 76 1.47 -12.04 -5.17
C VAL A 76 2.67 -11.12 -5.34
N ILE A 77 3.15 -10.61 -4.22
CA ILE A 77 4.34 -9.75 -4.18
C ILE A 77 5.56 -10.66 -4.04
N LYS A 78 6.51 -10.50 -4.92
CA LYS A 78 7.73 -11.31 -4.95
C LYS A 78 8.88 -10.56 -4.28
N GLU A 79 9.88 -11.30 -3.87
CA GLU A 79 11.10 -10.70 -3.34
C GLU A 79 11.71 -9.75 -4.37
N GLY A 80 12.07 -8.55 -3.91
CA GLY A 80 12.63 -7.53 -4.78
C GLY A 80 11.61 -6.63 -5.47
N ASP A 81 10.31 -6.95 -5.37
CA ASP A 81 9.27 -6.07 -5.91
C ASP A 81 9.23 -4.75 -5.15
N VAL A 82 9.00 -3.67 -5.89
CA VAL A 82 8.86 -2.32 -5.32
C VAL A 82 7.39 -2.02 -5.13
N VAL A 83 7.00 -1.74 -3.87
CA VAL A 83 5.62 -1.41 -3.52
C VAL A 83 5.54 0.05 -3.09
N ASN A 84 4.70 0.81 -3.77
CA ASN A 84 4.48 2.23 -3.49
C ASN A 84 3.01 2.50 -3.22
N PHE A 85 2.75 3.29 -2.18
CA PHE A 85 1.40 3.77 -1.87
C PHE A 85 1.33 5.28 -2.05
N PHE A 86 0.29 5.72 -2.76
CA PHE A 86 -0.01 7.14 -2.96
C PHE A 86 -1.42 7.43 -2.45
N PRO A 87 -1.60 8.55 -1.74
CA PRO A 87 -2.94 8.95 -1.32
C PRO A 87 -3.73 9.50 -2.49
N ALA A 88 -4.98 9.84 -2.24
CA ALA A 88 -5.74 10.62 -3.19
C ALA A 88 -4.99 11.91 -3.51
N VAL A 89 -4.96 12.29 -4.79
CA VAL A 89 -4.37 13.56 -5.19
C VAL A 89 -5.30 14.66 -4.71
N GLY A 90 -4.81 15.48 -3.78
CA GLY A 90 -5.60 16.53 -3.16
C GLY A 90 -6.09 17.54 -4.20
N GLY A 91 -7.29 18.05 -3.99
CA GLY A 91 -7.89 19.06 -4.83
C GLY A 91 -8.17 18.61 -6.24
N GLY A 92 -7.77 17.42 -6.49
CA GLY A 92 -8.14 16.84 -7.78
C GLY A 92 -9.53 16.46 -7.64
#